data_38a537df40fafbd229704d9299830462
#
_entry.id   38a537df40fafbd229704d9299830462
#
_cell.length_a   1.000
_cell.length_b   1.000
_cell.length_c   1.000
_cell.angle_alpha   90.00
_cell.angle_beta   90.00
_cell.angle_gamma   90.00
#
_symmetry.space_group_name_H-M   'P 1'
#
loop_
_entity.id
_entity.type
_entity.pdbx_description
1 polymer ?
#
loop_
_entity_poly.entity_id
_entity_poly.type
_entity_poly.pdbx_seq_one_letter_code
_entity_poly.pdbx_strand_id
1 'polypeptide(L)'
;MLTNLQFVEKLKSVTKYKTLYVMGCFGAPLTAANKERYTKNHAYNKSPERVAMINKASADTFGFDCACLIKAILWGWKGTSSTYGGAVYMSNGVPDINADTMIQQCSGVTSNFSSITIGELVWLPGHVGVYIGNNKVIECTPSWSNGVQITTLGNVAKGSPSREWRLHGKLPYVKYIAESPWTPKVGDIVTYKGKVHYASANATTAHSCTGGKARITHIHQLGKSKHPYHLVKTTGSSSTVHGWVDEGSFTKL
;
A
#
# COMPACT_ATOMS: atom_id res chain seq x y z
N MET A 1 -13.61 13.61 2.10
CA MET A 1 -13.34 12.17 2.31
C MET A 1 -12.43 11.66 1.22
N LEU A 2 -11.35 10.95 1.56
CA LEU A 2 -10.44 10.35 0.58
C LEU A 2 -11.10 9.14 -0.10
N THR A 3 -10.80 8.90 -1.38
CA THR A 3 -11.07 7.57 -1.97
C THR A 3 -10.11 6.54 -1.40
N ASN A 4 -10.46 5.25 -1.45
CA ASN A 4 -9.60 4.15 -1.02
C ASN A 4 -8.23 4.17 -1.74
N LEU A 5 -8.19 4.51 -3.02
CA LEU A 5 -6.93 4.62 -3.77
C LEU A 5 -6.08 5.81 -3.29
N GLN A 6 -6.70 6.99 -3.08
CA GLN A 6 -6.01 8.16 -2.51
C GLN A 6 -5.50 7.90 -1.10
N PHE A 7 -6.29 7.19 -0.28
CA PHE A 7 -5.91 6.80 1.08
C PHE A 7 -4.68 5.90 1.07
N VAL A 8 -4.68 4.87 0.23
CA VAL A 8 -3.53 3.95 0.08
C VAL A 8 -2.28 4.67 -0.43
N GLU A 9 -2.41 5.57 -1.41
CA GLU A 9 -1.25 6.34 -1.90
C GLU A 9 -0.66 7.26 -0.81
N LYS A 10 -1.51 7.88 0.01
CA LYS A 10 -1.04 8.67 1.17
C LYS A 10 -0.34 7.78 2.22
N LEU A 11 -0.88 6.62 2.54
CA LEU A 11 -0.23 5.66 3.43
C LEU A 11 1.13 5.22 2.87
N LYS A 12 1.20 4.83 1.61
CA LYS A 12 2.47 4.46 0.95
C LYS A 12 3.49 5.61 0.98
N SER A 13 3.05 6.85 0.87
CA SER A 13 3.96 8.00 0.91
C SER A 13 4.73 8.12 2.24
N VAL A 14 4.17 7.56 3.34
CA VAL A 14 4.84 7.58 4.66
C VAL A 14 6.12 6.75 4.67
N THR A 15 6.22 5.70 3.83
CA THR A 15 7.44 4.87 3.76
C THR A 15 8.67 5.61 3.20
N LYS A 16 8.48 6.82 2.66
CA LYS A 16 9.58 7.69 2.21
C LYS A 16 10.25 8.46 3.35
N TYR A 17 9.66 8.42 4.54
CA TYR A 17 10.14 9.13 5.72
C TYR A 17 10.79 8.14 6.70
N LYS A 18 11.66 8.65 7.56
CA LYS A 18 12.11 7.92 8.73
C LYS A 18 10.95 7.82 9.71
N THR A 19 10.60 6.62 10.13
CA THR A 19 9.50 6.39 11.07
C THR A 19 9.94 5.50 12.22
N LEU A 20 9.29 5.65 13.37
CA LEU A 20 9.49 4.82 14.54
C LEU A 20 8.13 4.48 15.14
N TYR A 21 7.97 3.24 15.60
CA TYR A 21 6.79 2.87 16.38
C TYR A 21 6.81 3.59 17.74
N VAL A 22 5.82 4.43 17.98
CA VAL A 22 5.66 5.17 19.23
C VAL A 22 4.18 5.14 19.62
N MET A 23 3.84 4.45 20.70
CA MET A 23 2.47 4.28 21.16
C MET A 23 1.79 5.63 21.42
N GLY A 24 0.59 5.83 20.86
CA GLY A 24 -0.20 7.05 20.98
C GLY A 24 0.30 8.23 20.15
N CYS A 25 1.29 8.03 19.28
CA CYS A 25 1.82 9.09 18.42
C CYS A 25 1.21 8.98 17.02
N PHE A 26 0.62 10.06 16.53
CA PHE A 26 -0.02 10.13 15.21
C PHE A 26 0.71 11.05 14.25
N GLY A 27 1.98 10.76 14.02
CA GLY A 27 2.80 11.41 13.01
C GLY A 27 3.51 12.67 13.47
N ALA A 28 3.74 12.83 14.77
CA ALA A 28 4.57 13.91 15.28
C ALA A 28 6.05 13.65 14.95
N PRO A 29 6.81 14.69 14.56
CA PRO A 29 8.26 14.58 14.44
C PRO A 29 8.88 14.41 15.84
N LEU A 30 9.90 13.56 15.99
CA LEU A 30 10.53 13.25 17.28
C LEU A 30 11.55 14.34 17.68
N THR A 31 11.06 15.58 17.78
CA THR A 31 11.79 16.68 18.39
C THR A 31 12.04 16.42 19.88
N ALA A 32 12.93 17.18 20.54
CA ALA A 32 13.22 17.03 21.97
C ALA A 32 11.93 17.06 22.81
N ALA A 33 11.04 18.02 22.57
CA ALA A 33 9.76 18.15 23.26
C ALA A 33 8.83 16.94 23.04
N ASN A 34 8.75 16.43 21.81
CA ASN A 34 7.93 15.26 21.51
C ASN A 34 8.51 13.97 22.09
N LYS A 35 9.83 13.80 22.11
CA LYS A 35 10.50 12.68 22.80
C LYS A 35 10.16 12.69 24.29
N GLU A 36 10.32 13.83 24.94
CA GLU A 36 9.96 13.98 26.35
C GLU A 36 8.48 13.64 26.60
N ARG A 37 7.58 14.17 25.78
CA ARG A 37 6.14 13.90 25.88
C ARG A 37 5.84 12.41 25.76
N TYR A 38 6.30 11.77 24.66
CA TYR A 38 5.87 10.40 24.35
C TYR A 38 6.55 9.35 25.23
N THR A 39 7.76 9.56 25.72
CA THR A 39 8.39 8.69 26.71
C THR A 39 7.69 8.70 28.09
N LYS A 40 6.81 9.68 28.33
CA LYS A 40 6.06 9.80 29.58
C LYS A 40 4.58 9.40 29.49
N ASN A 41 3.99 9.38 28.29
CA ASN A 41 2.54 9.29 28.12
C ASN A 41 1.95 7.87 28.16
N HIS A 42 2.69 6.85 27.71
CA HIS A 42 2.19 5.48 27.64
C HIS A 42 3.13 4.51 28.34
N ALA A 43 2.58 3.53 29.08
CA ALA A 43 3.37 2.50 29.76
C ALA A 43 4.33 1.78 28.81
N TYR A 44 3.88 1.44 27.60
CA TYR A 44 4.70 0.82 26.56
C TYR A 44 5.95 1.66 26.22
N ASN A 45 5.81 2.96 26.08
CA ASN A 45 6.92 3.85 25.73
C ASN A 45 7.89 4.11 26.88
N LYS A 46 7.49 3.80 28.13
CA LYS A 46 8.29 4.03 29.35
C LYS A 46 9.33 2.95 29.62
N SER A 47 9.28 1.82 28.91
CA SER A 47 10.33 0.81 29.08
C SER A 47 11.70 1.38 28.74
N PRO A 48 12.78 1.03 29.45
CA PRO A 48 14.12 1.57 29.21
C PRO A 48 14.56 1.43 27.75
N GLU A 49 14.24 0.30 27.14
CA GLU A 49 14.54 0.03 25.73
C GLU A 49 13.81 1.00 24.79
N ARG A 50 12.51 1.22 24.99
CA ARG A 50 11.72 2.15 24.17
C ARG A 50 12.16 3.59 24.34
N VAL A 51 12.43 4.01 25.57
CA VAL A 51 12.98 5.33 25.88
C VAL A 51 14.30 5.55 25.15
N ALA A 52 15.21 4.58 25.19
CA ALA A 52 16.49 4.67 24.49
C ALA A 52 16.29 4.80 22.96
N MET A 53 15.40 4.00 22.37
CA MET A 53 15.09 4.06 20.93
C MET A 53 14.49 5.41 20.54
N ILE A 54 13.50 5.91 21.28
CA ILE A 54 12.85 7.19 21.02
C ILE A 54 13.87 8.34 21.13
N ASN A 55 14.72 8.32 22.17
CA ASN A 55 15.73 9.36 22.38
C ASN A 55 16.83 9.33 21.32
N LYS A 56 17.20 8.16 20.81
CA LYS A 56 18.20 8.00 19.73
C LYS A 56 17.68 8.45 18.37
N ALA A 57 16.38 8.43 18.12
CA ALA A 57 15.80 8.80 16.84
C ALA A 57 16.17 10.25 16.48
N SER A 58 16.41 10.56 15.22
CA SER A 58 16.64 11.94 14.73
C SER A 58 15.34 12.75 14.78
N ALA A 59 15.45 14.07 14.88
CA ALA A 59 14.29 14.95 14.99
C ALA A 59 13.37 14.95 13.77
N ASP A 60 13.88 14.49 12.61
CA ASP A 60 13.14 14.30 11.36
C ASP A 60 12.45 12.92 11.26
N THR A 61 12.55 12.10 12.30
CA THR A 61 11.83 10.82 12.41
C THR A 61 10.40 11.08 12.88
N PHE A 62 9.41 10.47 12.24
CA PHE A 62 8.00 10.58 12.61
C PHE A 62 7.55 9.38 13.44
N GLY A 63 6.91 9.65 14.58
CA GLY A 63 6.35 8.61 15.45
C GLY A 63 4.94 8.22 15.03
N PHE A 64 4.65 6.91 15.00
CA PHE A 64 3.29 6.38 14.81
C PHE A 64 3.10 5.12 15.64
N ASP A 65 1.86 4.81 16.02
CA ASP A 65 1.43 3.43 16.29
C ASP A 65 0.52 2.91 15.16
N CYS A 66 0.01 1.69 15.29
CA CYS A 66 -0.76 1.04 14.24
C CYS A 66 -2.05 1.80 13.88
N ALA A 67 -2.86 2.14 14.85
CA ALA A 67 -4.11 2.87 14.65
C ALA A 67 -3.85 4.36 14.36
N CYS A 68 -2.83 4.93 14.99
CA CYS A 68 -2.45 6.32 14.81
C CYS A 68 -1.90 6.63 13.42
N LEU A 69 -1.26 5.68 12.73
CA LEU A 69 -0.89 5.83 11.33
C LEU A 69 -2.13 6.08 10.45
N ILE A 70 -3.15 5.25 10.61
CA ILE A 70 -4.40 5.36 9.85
C ILE A 70 -5.09 6.69 10.13
N LYS A 71 -5.26 7.02 11.42
CA LYS A 71 -5.87 8.28 11.87
C LYS A 71 -5.10 9.50 11.37
N ALA A 72 -3.79 9.51 11.47
CA ALA A 72 -2.96 10.63 11.03
C ALA A 72 -3.19 10.94 9.54
N ILE A 73 -3.21 9.93 8.68
CA ILE A 73 -3.49 10.10 7.24
C ILE A 73 -4.90 10.65 7.01
N LEU A 74 -5.90 10.12 7.70
CA LEU A 74 -7.28 10.58 7.58
C LEU A 74 -7.47 11.99 8.17
N TRP A 75 -6.67 12.39 9.16
CA TRP A 75 -6.60 13.74 9.73
C TRP A 75 -5.73 14.72 8.92
N GLY A 76 -5.23 14.29 7.76
CA GLY A 76 -4.53 15.15 6.81
C GLY A 76 -3.04 15.31 7.04
N TRP A 77 -2.36 14.30 7.63
CA TRP A 77 -0.89 14.28 7.79
C TRP A 77 -0.16 14.57 6.47
N LYS A 78 0.91 15.38 6.55
CA LYS A 78 1.67 15.90 5.38
C LYS A 78 3.17 15.66 5.47
N GLY A 79 3.68 15.12 6.58
CA GLY A 79 5.12 14.94 6.79
C GLY A 79 5.88 16.24 7.02
N THR A 80 5.22 17.25 7.58
CA THR A 80 5.87 18.54 7.93
C THR A 80 6.48 18.50 9.32
N SER A 81 7.38 19.43 9.61
CA SER A 81 7.97 19.58 10.95
C SER A 81 7.00 20.16 12.00
N SER A 82 5.79 20.54 11.60
CA SER A 82 4.77 21.07 12.51
C SER A 82 4.27 19.98 13.47
N THR A 83 3.59 20.42 14.54
CA THR A 83 2.92 19.53 15.49
C THR A 83 2.10 18.47 14.75
N TYR A 84 2.29 17.22 15.08
CA TYR A 84 1.62 16.06 14.45
C TYR A 84 1.86 15.91 12.94
N GLY A 85 2.97 16.44 12.41
CA GLY A 85 3.31 16.29 10.99
C GLY A 85 2.32 16.96 10.02
N GLY A 86 1.55 17.93 10.50
CA GLY A 86 0.50 18.63 9.75
C GLY A 86 -0.89 17.98 9.82
N ALA A 87 -1.07 16.89 10.59
CA ALA A 87 -2.39 16.35 10.90
C ALA A 87 -3.14 17.28 11.87
N VAL A 88 -4.46 17.36 11.71
CA VAL A 88 -5.36 18.09 12.62
C VAL A 88 -6.18 17.06 13.40
N TYR A 89 -5.92 16.98 14.71
CA TYR A 89 -6.53 15.99 15.60
C TYR A 89 -8.05 15.96 15.48
N MET A 90 -8.61 14.76 15.33
CA MET A 90 -10.04 14.49 15.17
C MET A 90 -10.75 15.23 14.02
N SER A 91 -10.00 15.70 13.01
CA SER A 91 -10.58 16.33 11.84
C SER A 91 -11.25 15.31 10.89
N ASN A 92 -11.97 15.83 9.89
CA ASN A 92 -12.63 15.07 8.84
C ASN A 92 -13.66 14.03 9.35
N GLY A 93 -14.20 14.22 10.56
CA GLY A 93 -15.16 13.30 11.18
C GLY A 93 -14.55 11.96 11.63
N VAL A 94 -13.23 11.86 11.72
CA VAL A 94 -12.54 10.63 12.13
C VAL A 94 -12.24 10.69 13.63
N PRO A 95 -12.85 9.81 14.47
CA PRO A 95 -12.63 9.82 15.90
C PRO A 95 -11.26 9.25 16.30
N ASP A 96 -10.81 9.60 17.52
CA ASP A 96 -9.63 8.99 18.13
C ASP A 96 -10.01 7.68 18.81
N ILE A 97 -9.87 6.58 18.10
CA ILE A 97 -10.22 5.22 18.55
C ILE A 97 -9.02 4.27 18.39
N ASN A 98 -9.05 3.19 19.17
CA ASN A 98 -8.05 2.13 19.11
C ASN A 98 -8.33 1.13 17.98
N ALA A 99 -7.42 0.17 17.80
CA ALA A 99 -7.47 -0.84 16.74
C ALA A 99 -8.75 -1.69 16.79
N ASP A 100 -9.15 -2.14 17.99
CA ASP A 100 -10.30 -3.03 18.16
C ASP A 100 -11.64 -2.30 17.94
N THR A 101 -11.74 -1.05 18.37
CA THR A 101 -12.89 -0.20 18.07
C THR A 101 -12.95 0.15 16.57
N MET A 102 -11.78 0.31 15.93
CA MET A 102 -11.73 0.68 14.50
C MET A 102 -12.33 -0.40 13.60
N ILE A 103 -12.02 -1.68 13.83
CA ILE A 103 -12.64 -2.78 13.06
C ILE A 103 -14.14 -2.90 13.32
N GLN A 104 -14.60 -2.63 14.55
CA GLN A 104 -16.03 -2.66 14.89
C GLN A 104 -16.83 -1.59 14.15
N GLN A 105 -16.23 -0.48 13.75
CA GLN A 105 -16.87 0.57 12.96
C GLN A 105 -16.85 0.29 11.45
N CYS A 106 -16.12 -0.71 11.00
CA CYS A 106 -16.05 -1.05 9.58
C CYS A 106 -17.36 -1.70 9.10
N SER A 107 -17.70 -1.46 7.83
CA SER A 107 -18.75 -2.20 7.14
C SER A 107 -18.19 -3.40 6.39
N GLY A 108 -19.02 -4.44 6.19
CA GLY A 108 -18.64 -5.65 5.45
C GLY A 108 -17.52 -6.45 6.13
N VAL A 109 -17.48 -6.44 7.46
CA VAL A 109 -16.45 -7.16 8.23
C VAL A 109 -16.56 -8.66 8.00
N THR A 110 -15.45 -9.29 7.59
CA THR A 110 -15.39 -10.73 7.33
C THR A 110 -13.97 -11.27 7.51
N SER A 111 -13.86 -12.58 7.67
CA SER A 111 -12.58 -13.32 7.67
C SER A 111 -12.23 -13.90 6.29
N ASN A 112 -13.09 -13.71 5.28
CA ASN A 112 -12.85 -14.18 3.92
C ASN A 112 -11.97 -13.22 3.12
N PHE A 113 -10.68 -13.36 3.19
CA PHE A 113 -9.71 -12.49 2.53
C PHE A 113 -9.69 -12.59 0.99
N SER A 114 -10.41 -13.55 0.38
CA SER A 114 -10.52 -13.61 -1.09
C SER A 114 -11.32 -12.43 -1.67
N SER A 115 -12.13 -11.78 -0.87
CA SER A 115 -12.97 -10.64 -1.26
C SER A 115 -12.42 -9.27 -0.84
N ILE A 116 -11.21 -9.24 -0.25
CA ILE A 116 -10.63 -8.00 0.26
C ILE A 116 -10.40 -6.97 -0.84
N THR A 117 -10.77 -5.73 -0.58
CA THR A 117 -10.62 -4.60 -1.50
C THR A 117 -9.50 -3.66 -1.04
N ILE A 118 -8.77 -3.09 -1.98
CA ILE A 118 -7.71 -2.10 -1.69
C ILE A 118 -8.25 -0.96 -0.82
N GLY A 119 -7.53 -0.65 0.25
CA GLY A 119 -7.87 0.37 1.24
C GLY A 119 -8.70 -0.14 2.41
N GLU A 120 -9.07 -1.42 2.45
CA GLU A 120 -9.73 -2.00 3.62
C GLU A 120 -8.77 -2.14 4.79
N LEU A 121 -9.32 -1.92 5.99
CA LEU A 121 -8.66 -2.23 7.25
C LEU A 121 -8.45 -3.74 7.36
N VAL A 122 -7.28 -4.16 7.79
CA VAL A 122 -7.02 -5.52 8.26
C VAL A 122 -6.73 -5.48 9.75
N TRP A 123 -7.21 -6.48 10.48
CA TRP A 123 -7.21 -6.49 11.93
C TRP A 123 -6.83 -7.86 12.50
N LEU A 124 -6.12 -7.81 13.61
CA LEU A 124 -5.98 -8.87 14.61
C LEU A 124 -6.07 -8.21 16.00
N PRO A 125 -6.33 -8.95 17.10
CA PRO A 125 -6.51 -8.37 18.42
C PRO A 125 -5.41 -7.36 18.79
N GLY A 126 -5.82 -6.11 19.03
CA GLY A 126 -4.93 -5.01 19.41
C GLY A 126 -4.08 -4.42 18.30
N HIS A 127 -4.26 -4.83 17.03
CA HIS A 127 -3.43 -4.35 15.93
C HIS A 127 -4.19 -4.21 14.61
N VAL A 128 -3.80 -3.20 13.81
CA VAL A 128 -4.39 -2.92 12.50
C VAL A 128 -3.34 -2.57 11.45
N GLY A 129 -3.70 -2.82 10.20
CA GLY A 129 -3.03 -2.34 9.01
C GLY A 129 -4.04 -2.02 7.92
N VAL A 130 -3.57 -1.67 6.73
CA VAL A 130 -4.41 -1.40 5.57
C VAL A 130 -3.93 -2.22 4.38
N TYR A 131 -4.85 -2.93 3.74
CA TYR A 131 -4.57 -3.68 2.52
C TYR A 131 -4.29 -2.74 1.36
N ILE A 132 -3.16 -2.92 0.69
CA ILE A 132 -2.68 -2.03 -0.38
C ILE A 132 -2.63 -2.71 -1.76
N GLY A 133 -3.26 -3.87 -1.88
CA GLY A 133 -3.25 -4.67 -3.11
C GLY A 133 -2.05 -5.62 -3.20
N ASN A 134 -2.07 -6.51 -4.19
CA ASN A 134 -0.99 -7.46 -4.47
C ASN A 134 -0.52 -8.25 -3.25
N ASN A 135 -1.46 -8.67 -2.41
CA ASN A 135 -1.20 -9.44 -1.19
C ASN A 135 -0.28 -8.72 -0.18
N LYS A 136 -0.37 -7.39 -0.12
CA LYS A 136 0.45 -6.53 0.75
C LYS A 136 -0.41 -5.70 1.68
N VAL A 137 0.13 -5.45 2.86
CA VAL A 137 -0.45 -4.61 3.90
C VAL A 137 0.56 -3.54 4.29
N ILE A 138 0.12 -2.30 4.52
CA ILE A 138 0.92 -1.28 5.18
C ILE A 138 0.47 -1.17 6.64
N GLU A 139 1.43 -1.19 7.54
CA GLU A 139 1.20 -1.13 8.99
C GLU A 139 2.31 -0.36 9.69
N CYS A 140 2.06 0.11 10.92
CA CYS A 140 3.10 0.58 11.82
C CYS A 140 3.21 -0.39 13.00
N THR A 141 4.37 -0.97 13.21
CA THR A 141 4.59 -2.02 14.22
C THR A 141 5.99 -1.92 14.81
N PRO A 142 6.17 -2.31 16.09
CA PRO A 142 7.51 -2.42 16.68
C PRO A 142 8.32 -3.63 16.17
N SER A 143 7.65 -4.56 15.48
CA SER A 143 8.31 -5.74 14.88
C SER A 143 9.08 -5.35 13.63
N TRP A 144 10.06 -6.17 13.26
CA TRP A 144 10.91 -6.03 12.06
C TRP A 144 11.58 -4.66 11.95
N SER A 145 11.09 -3.77 11.10
CA SER A 145 11.69 -2.43 10.88
C SER A 145 11.34 -1.41 11.98
N ASN A 146 10.51 -1.77 12.96
CA ASN A 146 10.11 -0.90 14.07
C ASN A 146 9.60 0.49 13.64
N GLY A 147 8.60 0.49 12.77
CA GLY A 147 8.00 1.71 12.23
C GLY A 147 6.97 1.38 11.16
N VAL A 148 6.73 2.32 10.27
CA VAL A 148 5.83 2.13 9.12
C VAL A 148 6.51 1.28 8.07
N GLN A 149 5.86 0.19 7.66
CA GLN A 149 6.42 -0.80 6.76
C GLN A 149 5.34 -1.53 5.96
N ILE A 150 5.78 -2.18 4.90
CA ILE A 150 4.92 -3.04 4.09
C ILE A 150 5.22 -4.49 4.43
N THR A 151 4.18 -5.22 4.78
CA THR A 151 4.20 -6.65 5.09
C THR A 151 3.32 -7.42 4.12
N THR A 152 3.33 -8.75 4.19
CA THR A 152 2.45 -9.58 3.35
C THR A 152 1.15 -9.92 4.08
N LEU A 153 0.09 -10.06 3.32
CA LEU A 153 -1.20 -10.55 3.80
C LEU A 153 -1.09 -12.07 4.01
N GLY A 154 -1.02 -12.50 5.29
CA GLY A 154 -0.81 -13.91 5.65
C GLY A 154 0.59 -14.43 5.35
N ASN A 155 0.82 -15.73 5.59
CA ASN A 155 2.11 -16.40 5.44
C ASN A 155 2.42 -16.80 3.99
N VAL A 156 2.39 -15.86 3.06
CA VAL A 156 2.46 -16.13 1.61
C VAL A 156 3.88 -16.23 1.08
N ALA A 157 4.85 -15.68 1.77
CA ALA A 157 6.24 -15.72 1.33
C ALA A 157 7.18 -16.09 2.50
N LYS A 158 7.87 -17.23 2.37
CA LYS A 158 8.86 -17.67 3.35
C LYS A 158 9.93 -16.57 3.54
N GLY A 159 10.13 -16.15 4.78
CA GLY A 159 11.13 -15.13 5.14
C GLY A 159 10.69 -13.67 4.96
N SER A 160 9.48 -13.42 4.48
CA SER A 160 8.92 -12.06 4.42
C SER A 160 8.17 -11.73 5.71
N PRO A 161 8.21 -10.47 6.19
CA PRO A 161 7.36 -10.01 7.28
C PRO A 161 5.89 -10.24 6.92
N SER A 162 5.19 -11.06 7.70
CA SER A 162 3.78 -11.40 7.47
C SER A 162 3.04 -11.58 8.78
N ARG A 163 1.71 -11.38 8.74
CA ARG A 163 0.80 -11.60 9.85
C ARG A 163 -0.39 -12.42 9.39
N GLU A 164 -0.92 -13.23 10.28
CA GLU A 164 -2.22 -13.88 10.11
C GLU A 164 -3.33 -12.95 10.57
N TRP A 165 -3.75 -12.07 9.67
CA TRP A 165 -4.87 -11.19 9.90
C TRP A 165 -6.16 -12.01 10.08
N ARG A 166 -7.03 -11.58 11.00
CA ARG A 166 -8.25 -12.32 11.34
C ARG A 166 -9.49 -11.77 10.64
N LEU A 167 -9.59 -10.45 10.53
CA LEU A 167 -10.72 -9.76 9.92
C LEU A 167 -10.24 -8.65 9.00
N HIS A 168 -11.08 -8.31 8.05
CA HIS A 168 -10.96 -7.08 7.27
C HIS A 168 -12.33 -6.41 7.10
N GLY A 169 -12.33 -5.12 6.75
CA GLY A 169 -13.57 -4.36 6.54
C GLY A 169 -13.32 -2.95 6.04
N LYS A 170 -14.38 -2.32 5.54
CA LYS A 170 -14.36 -0.98 4.94
C LYS A 170 -14.51 0.09 6.00
N LEU A 171 -13.51 0.95 6.15
CA LEU A 171 -13.53 2.10 7.05
C LEU A 171 -14.63 3.08 6.63
N PRO A 172 -15.48 3.58 7.56
CA PRO A 172 -16.56 4.52 7.24
C PRO A 172 -16.06 5.90 6.79
N TYR A 173 -14.78 6.20 6.98
CA TYR A 173 -14.13 7.48 6.65
C TYR A 173 -13.45 7.50 5.28
N VAL A 174 -13.55 6.39 4.53
CA VAL A 174 -12.94 6.20 3.21
C VAL A 174 -14.04 5.92 2.19
N LYS A 175 -14.03 6.63 1.07
CA LYS A 175 -14.93 6.38 -0.05
C LYS A 175 -14.37 5.26 -0.91
N TYR A 176 -14.99 4.08 -0.84
CA TYR A 176 -14.61 2.96 -1.68
C TYR A 176 -15.17 3.13 -3.08
N ILE A 177 -14.27 3.23 -4.04
CA ILE A 177 -14.57 3.21 -5.47
C ILE A 177 -14.04 1.91 -6.06
N ALA A 178 -14.73 1.33 -7.00
CA ALA A 178 -14.19 0.23 -7.80
C ALA A 178 -12.90 0.73 -8.45
N GLU A 179 -11.84 -0.10 -8.48
CA GLU A 179 -10.74 0.21 -9.39
C GLU A 179 -11.35 0.39 -10.78
N SER A 180 -11.13 1.55 -11.37
CA SER A 180 -11.37 1.67 -12.81
C SER A 180 -10.51 0.59 -13.47
N PRO A 181 -11.09 -0.25 -14.33
CA PRO A 181 -10.30 -1.25 -15.03
C PRO A 181 -9.08 -0.56 -15.62
N TRP A 182 -7.90 -1.06 -15.29
CA TRP A 182 -6.68 -0.50 -15.86
C TRP A 182 -6.79 -0.51 -17.38
N THR A 183 -6.76 0.67 -17.96
CA THR A 183 -6.72 0.82 -19.41
C THR A 183 -5.27 0.93 -19.82
N PRO A 184 -4.76 -0.03 -20.58
CA PRO A 184 -3.38 -0.01 -21.07
C PRO A 184 -3.10 1.25 -21.89
N LYS A 185 -1.93 1.87 -21.67
CA LYS A 185 -1.46 3.05 -22.41
C LYS A 185 -0.08 2.78 -23.02
N VAL A 186 0.21 3.46 -24.11
CA VAL A 186 1.57 3.48 -24.66
C VAL A 186 2.55 3.99 -23.59
N GLY A 187 3.65 3.27 -23.40
CA GLY A 187 4.64 3.51 -22.35
C GLY A 187 4.49 2.62 -21.12
N ASP A 188 3.32 2.04 -20.86
CA ASP A 188 3.12 1.16 -19.70
C ASP A 188 4.03 -0.06 -19.75
N ILE A 189 4.54 -0.43 -18.57
CA ILE A 189 5.26 -1.69 -18.39
C ILE A 189 4.29 -2.74 -17.90
N VAL A 190 4.31 -3.89 -18.56
CA VAL A 190 3.36 -4.99 -18.35
C VAL A 190 4.08 -6.33 -18.18
N THR A 191 3.40 -7.29 -17.60
CA THR A 191 3.81 -8.70 -17.62
C THR A 191 3.05 -9.41 -18.73
N TYR A 192 3.73 -9.70 -19.83
CA TYR A 192 3.19 -10.49 -20.92
C TYR A 192 3.15 -11.97 -20.54
N LYS A 193 1.99 -12.60 -20.71
CA LYS A 193 1.73 -14.00 -20.34
C LYS A 193 1.63 -14.93 -21.53
N GLY A 194 1.59 -14.37 -22.74
CA GLY A 194 1.48 -15.14 -23.97
C GLY A 194 2.79 -15.80 -24.38
N LYS A 195 2.68 -16.68 -25.38
CA LYS A 195 3.81 -17.43 -25.96
C LYS A 195 4.02 -17.11 -27.44
N VAL A 196 3.22 -16.21 -27.99
CA VAL A 196 3.28 -15.82 -29.40
C VAL A 196 3.07 -14.33 -29.59
N HIS A 197 3.63 -13.75 -30.63
CA HIS A 197 3.33 -12.40 -31.12
C HIS A 197 3.14 -12.40 -32.61
N TYR A 198 2.67 -11.30 -33.18
CA TYR A 198 2.33 -11.16 -34.57
C TYR A 198 3.10 -9.98 -35.20
N ALA A 199 3.38 -10.08 -36.51
CA ALA A 199 4.12 -9.04 -37.23
C ALA A 199 3.30 -7.74 -37.41
N SER A 200 1.97 -7.83 -37.42
CA SER A 200 1.07 -6.67 -37.51
C SER A 200 -0.19 -6.89 -36.68
N ALA A 201 -0.94 -5.82 -36.42
CA ALA A 201 -2.16 -5.82 -35.61
C ALA A 201 -3.29 -6.74 -36.14
N ASN A 202 -3.21 -7.18 -37.39
CA ASN A 202 -4.19 -8.06 -38.04
C ASN A 202 -3.56 -9.28 -38.75
N ALA A 203 -2.29 -9.57 -38.49
CA ALA A 203 -1.61 -10.73 -39.06
C ALA A 203 -2.27 -12.04 -38.62
N THR A 204 -2.18 -13.06 -39.44
CA THR A 204 -2.71 -14.41 -39.15
C THR A 204 -1.62 -15.39 -38.71
N THR A 205 -0.36 -15.09 -39.05
CA THR A 205 0.78 -15.93 -38.70
C THR A 205 1.36 -15.52 -37.36
N ALA A 206 1.36 -16.45 -36.40
CA ALA A 206 1.95 -16.28 -35.10
C ALA A 206 3.45 -16.63 -35.10
N HIS A 207 4.25 -15.86 -34.38
CA HIS A 207 5.67 -16.13 -34.13
C HIS A 207 5.87 -16.45 -32.66
N SER A 208 6.59 -17.51 -32.35
CA SER A 208 6.85 -17.94 -30.98
C SER A 208 7.69 -16.90 -30.19
N CYS A 209 7.34 -16.69 -28.94
CA CYS A 209 8.12 -15.87 -28.03
C CYS A 209 7.96 -16.35 -26.59
N THR A 210 8.80 -15.83 -25.69
CA THR A 210 8.70 -16.04 -24.25
C THR A 210 8.02 -14.84 -23.61
N GLY A 211 7.04 -15.09 -22.73
CA GLY A 211 6.42 -14.07 -21.89
C GLY A 211 7.40 -13.44 -20.92
N GLY A 212 6.95 -12.39 -20.23
CA GLY A 212 7.75 -11.66 -19.24
C GLY A 212 7.55 -10.15 -19.33
N LYS A 213 8.45 -9.39 -18.71
CA LYS A 213 8.34 -7.93 -18.60
C LYS A 213 8.54 -7.27 -19.97
N ALA A 214 7.55 -6.47 -20.40
CA ALA A 214 7.54 -5.78 -21.68
C ALA A 214 6.93 -4.38 -21.55
N ARG A 215 7.20 -3.52 -22.54
CA ARG A 215 6.61 -2.18 -22.68
C ARG A 215 5.59 -2.16 -23.79
N ILE A 216 4.44 -1.52 -23.58
CA ILE A 216 3.50 -1.19 -24.64
C ILE A 216 4.09 -0.04 -25.46
N THR A 217 4.36 -0.27 -26.74
CA THR A 217 4.94 0.75 -27.63
C THR A 217 3.93 1.35 -28.59
N HIS A 218 2.88 0.60 -28.94
CA HIS A 218 1.77 1.10 -29.78
C HIS A 218 0.46 0.44 -29.37
N ILE A 219 -0.64 1.15 -29.64
CA ILE A 219 -2.01 0.64 -29.54
C ILE A 219 -2.72 0.97 -30.86
N HIS A 220 -3.34 -0.03 -31.49
CA HIS A 220 -3.98 0.13 -32.78
C HIS A 220 -5.43 -0.34 -32.74
N GLN A 221 -6.37 0.55 -33.07
CA GLN A 221 -7.80 0.28 -33.25
C GLN A 221 -8.39 -0.74 -32.26
N LEU A 222 -8.39 -0.38 -30.94
CA LEU A 222 -8.99 -1.19 -29.88
C LEU A 222 -10.43 -1.60 -30.24
N GLY A 223 -10.75 -2.88 -30.00
CA GLY A 223 -12.06 -3.46 -30.34
C GLY A 223 -12.29 -3.74 -31.83
N LYS A 224 -11.31 -3.44 -32.73
CA LYS A 224 -11.39 -3.72 -34.17
C LYS A 224 -10.23 -4.59 -34.65
N SER A 225 -9.02 -4.36 -34.13
CA SER A 225 -7.84 -5.16 -34.51
C SER A 225 -7.82 -6.48 -33.78
N LYS A 226 -7.31 -7.54 -34.41
CA LYS A 226 -7.13 -8.86 -33.80
C LYS A 226 -6.11 -8.81 -32.64
N HIS A 227 -5.01 -8.08 -32.83
CA HIS A 227 -3.86 -7.97 -31.94
C HIS A 227 -3.56 -6.49 -31.69
N PRO A 228 -4.36 -5.78 -30.83
CA PRO A 228 -4.34 -4.32 -30.78
C PRO A 228 -3.12 -3.72 -30.07
N TYR A 229 -2.31 -4.51 -29.36
CA TYR A 229 -1.19 -3.99 -28.57
C TYR A 229 0.16 -4.44 -29.11
N HIS A 230 1.06 -3.51 -29.38
CA HIS A 230 2.45 -3.81 -29.73
C HIS A 230 3.31 -3.78 -28.46
N LEU A 231 3.96 -4.90 -28.16
CA LEU A 231 4.83 -5.06 -27.00
C LEU A 231 6.29 -5.23 -27.44
N VAL A 232 7.20 -4.62 -26.68
CA VAL A 232 8.64 -4.82 -26.79
C VAL A 232 9.21 -5.17 -25.41
N LYS A 233 10.03 -6.21 -25.34
CA LYS A 233 10.73 -6.59 -24.11
C LYS A 233 11.48 -5.42 -23.50
N THR A 234 11.51 -5.33 -22.17
CA THR A 234 12.35 -4.34 -21.46
C THR A 234 13.76 -4.88 -21.24
N THR A 235 14.73 -3.99 -21.06
CA THR A 235 16.11 -4.36 -20.71
C THR A 235 16.11 -5.21 -19.43
N GLY A 236 16.89 -6.29 -19.42
CA GLY A 236 16.98 -7.23 -18.30
C GLY A 236 15.77 -8.18 -18.15
N SER A 237 14.80 -8.15 -19.08
CA SER A 237 13.69 -9.10 -19.11
C SER A 237 14.08 -10.42 -19.78
N SER A 238 13.56 -11.53 -19.23
CA SER A 238 13.62 -12.85 -19.89
C SER A 238 12.66 -12.96 -21.09
N SER A 239 11.77 -12.00 -21.27
CA SER A 239 10.84 -11.96 -22.40
C SER A 239 11.58 -11.80 -23.72
N THR A 240 11.05 -12.44 -24.77
CA THR A 240 11.49 -12.24 -26.16
C THR A 240 10.41 -11.58 -27.02
N VAL A 241 9.31 -11.10 -26.41
CA VAL A 241 8.22 -10.45 -27.15
C VAL A 241 8.69 -9.19 -27.87
N HIS A 242 8.38 -9.10 -29.15
CA HIS A 242 8.61 -7.93 -30.00
C HIS A 242 7.60 -7.96 -31.16
N GLY A 243 6.39 -7.52 -30.90
CA GLY A 243 5.31 -7.55 -31.88
C GLY A 243 3.94 -7.33 -31.28
N TRP A 244 2.92 -7.55 -32.08
CA TRP A 244 1.54 -7.35 -31.74
C TRP A 244 0.97 -8.55 -30.98
N VAL A 245 0.11 -8.28 -30.00
CA VAL A 245 -0.45 -9.30 -29.10
C VAL A 245 -1.93 -9.02 -28.83
N ASP A 246 -2.64 -10.06 -28.37
CA ASP A 246 -4.06 -10.00 -28.08
C ASP A 246 -4.34 -9.17 -26.83
N GLU A 247 -5.52 -8.57 -26.81
CA GLU A 247 -6.09 -7.98 -25.59
C GLU A 247 -6.24 -9.06 -24.51
N GLY A 248 -5.93 -8.73 -23.26
CA GLY A 248 -5.97 -9.68 -22.15
C GLY A 248 -4.77 -10.62 -22.03
N SER A 249 -3.82 -10.61 -23.00
CA SER A 249 -2.63 -11.46 -22.98
C SER A 249 -1.53 -10.97 -22.01
N PHE A 250 -1.74 -9.84 -21.33
CA PHE A 250 -0.81 -9.26 -20.37
C PHE A 250 -1.54 -8.62 -19.18
N THR A 251 -0.81 -8.39 -18.11
CA THR A 251 -1.32 -7.70 -16.90
C THR A 251 -0.44 -6.51 -16.56
N LYS A 252 -1.01 -5.53 -15.85
CA LYS A 252 -0.24 -4.44 -15.25
C LYS A 252 0.89 -5.03 -14.38
N LEU A 253 2.06 -4.42 -14.45
CA LEU A 253 3.21 -4.78 -13.60
C LEU A 253 3.04 -4.21 -12.21
#